data_5167f1ec3c60e2004e6424d7a3728b0d
#
_entry.id   5167f1ec3c60e2004e6424d7a3728b0d
#
_cell.length_a   1.000
_cell.length_b   1.000
_cell.length_c   1.000
_cell.angle_alpha   90.00
_cell.angle_beta   90.00
_cell.angle_gamma   90.00
#
_symmetry.space_group_name_H-M   'P 1'
#
loop_
_entity.id
_entity.type
_entity.pdbx_description
1 polymer ?
#
loop_
_entity_poly.entity_id
_entity_poly.type
_entity_poly.pdbx_seq_one_letter_code
_entity_poly.pdbx_strand_id
1 'polypeptide(L)'
;MNWQSFSKHYYSFTDLQLAMDLSCLDMDDAWMTSMAPAIENAMLEMKALEEGAIANPDEQRMVGHYWLRAPELAPDAQLAKAIRDDLAQVLALSEKVLSGRCLTPGGKPFIQLLLVGIGGSALGPQFVSAALAQTGCLPISFLDNTDPDGIKRVLDVIGDDLGQTLVMVISKSGGTAETRNGMLEVRARFAAAGHNFAGQAVAVTGMGSALETLAKEEGWLDILHMYDWIGGRTSEFSAVGLLPAALQGIDIRGMLAGARLMDEATRQADPRKNPAMLLALAWYRAGNGRGERNMVVLPYKDR
;
A
#
# COMPACT_ATOMS: atom_id res chain seq x y z
N MET A 1 -31.24 -21.15 -6.55
CA MET A 1 -31.38 -19.70 -6.32
C MET A 1 -32.73 -19.26 -6.86
N ASN A 2 -33.53 -18.54 -6.11
CA ASN A 2 -34.78 -17.97 -6.58
C ASN A 2 -34.75 -16.44 -6.42
N TRP A 3 -35.68 -15.74 -7.08
CA TRP A 3 -35.74 -14.27 -7.06
C TRP A 3 -35.89 -13.69 -5.64
N GLN A 4 -36.64 -14.35 -4.78
CA GLN A 4 -36.83 -13.90 -3.40
C GLN A 4 -35.54 -13.97 -2.59
N SER A 5 -34.76 -15.04 -2.72
CA SER A 5 -33.45 -15.16 -2.08
C SER A 5 -32.47 -14.11 -2.60
N PHE A 6 -32.42 -13.92 -3.92
CA PHE A 6 -31.56 -12.92 -4.54
C PHE A 6 -31.92 -11.51 -4.04
N SER A 7 -33.18 -11.09 -4.15
CA SER A 7 -33.61 -9.74 -3.77
C SER A 7 -33.40 -9.42 -2.29
N LYS A 8 -33.43 -10.44 -1.42
CA LYS A 8 -33.20 -10.31 0.02
C LYS A 8 -31.71 -10.18 0.38
N HIS A 9 -30.81 -10.82 -0.39
CA HIS A 9 -29.39 -10.94 -0.06
C HIS A 9 -28.47 -10.22 -1.07
N TYR A 10 -29.05 -9.38 -1.91
CA TYR A 10 -28.33 -8.46 -2.78
C TYR A 10 -28.20 -7.10 -2.07
N TYR A 11 -26.99 -6.72 -1.72
CA TYR A 11 -26.67 -5.49 -1.03
C TYR A 11 -26.03 -4.50 -2.00
N SER A 12 -26.57 -3.30 -2.11
CA SER A 12 -26.03 -2.24 -2.96
C SER A 12 -25.53 -1.07 -2.10
N PHE A 13 -24.26 -0.73 -2.31
CA PHE A 13 -23.58 0.42 -1.69
C PHE A 13 -23.35 1.46 -2.77
N THR A 14 -24.39 2.25 -3.06
CA THR A 14 -24.42 3.16 -4.21
C THR A 14 -23.26 4.16 -4.18
N ASP A 15 -22.95 4.72 -3.00
CA ASP A 15 -21.88 5.71 -2.83
C ASP A 15 -20.49 5.11 -3.09
N LEU A 16 -20.35 3.80 -2.89
CA LEU A 16 -19.10 3.04 -3.17
C LEU A 16 -19.06 2.47 -4.59
N GLN A 17 -20.14 2.55 -5.34
CA GLN A 17 -20.33 1.83 -6.62
C GLN A 17 -20.03 0.33 -6.47
N LEU A 18 -20.40 -0.24 -5.33
CA LEU A 18 -20.15 -1.62 -4.94
C LEU A 18 -21.48 -2.35 -4.72
N ALA A 19 -21.55 -3.60 -5.14
CA ALA A 19 -22.64 -4.48 -4.77
C ALA A 19 -22.09 -5.85 -4.33
N MET A 20 -22.84 -6.51 -3.44
CA MET A 20 -22.52 -7.86 -2.96
C MET A 20 -23.75 -8.75 -3.10
N ASP A 21 -23.61 -9.86 -3.79
CA ASP A 21 -24.63 -10.92 -3.85
C ASP A 21 -24.23 -12.08 -2.93
N LEU A 22 -24.95 -12.21 -1.83
CA LEU A 22 -24.80 -13.30 -0.85
C LEU A 22 -25.94 -14.32 -0.90
N SER A 23 -26.73 -14.32 -1.96
CA SER A 23 -27.94 -15.17 -2.10
C SER A 23 -27.65 -16.69 -2.16
N CYS A 24 -26.39 -17.06 -2.40
CA CYS A 24 -25.94 -18.44 -2.36
C CYS A 24 -25.57 -18.95 -0.96
N LEU A 25 -25.59 -18.05 0.03
CA LEU A 25 -25.30 -18.39 1.42
C LEU A 25 -26.61 -18.41 2.23
N ASP A 26 -26.69 -19.35 3.16
CA ASP A 26 -27.83 -19.48 4.07
C ASP A 26 -27.64 -18.55 5.27
N MET A 27 -27.84 -17.24 5.06
CA MET A 27 -27.71 -16.16 6.03
C MET A 27 -29.08 -15.55 6.32
N ASP A 28 -30.00 -16.37 6.84
CA ASP A 28 -31.35 -15.90 7.18
C ASP A 28 -31.38 -14.91 8.37
N ASP A 29 -32.53 -14.29 8.61
CA ASP A 29 -32.68 -13.30 9.67
C ASP A 29 -32.46 -13.90 11.05
N ALA A 30 -32.78 -15.17 11.27
CA ALA A 30 -32.55 -15.84 12.55
C ALA A 30 -31.04 -16.01 12.80
N TRP A 31 -30.31 -16.44 11.77
CA TRP A 31 -28.85 -16.54 11.87
C TRP A 31 -28.20 -15.17 12.06
N MET A 32 -28.61 -14.16 11.28
CA MET A 32 -28.08 -12.78 11.46
C MET A 32 -28.34 -12.26 12.88
N THR A 33 -29.52 -12.53 13.44
CA THR A 33 -29.82 -12.16 14.83
C THR A 33 -28.92 -12.90 15.83
N SER A 34 -28.63 -14.18 15.59
CA SER A 34 -27.75 -14.94 16.44
C SER A 34 -26.30 -14.43 16.46
N MET A 35 -25.87 -13.74 15.38
CA MET A 35 -24.54 -13.15 15.26
C MET A 35 -24.42 -11.77 15.92
N ALA A 36 -25.52 -11.16 16.37
CA ALA A 36 -25.51 -9.80 16.95
C ALA A 36 -24.46 -9.59 18.06
N PRO A 37 -24.30 -10.50 19.04
CA PRO A 37 -23.26 -10.33 20.07
C PRO A 37 -21.84 -10.36 19.51
N ALA A 38 -21.56 -11.21 18.51
CA ALA A 38 -20.25 -11.29 17.88
C ALA A 38 -19.95 -10.03 17.05
N ILE A 39 -20.94 -9.50 16.36
CA ILE A 39 -20.85 -8.23 15.60
C ILE A 39 -20.56 -7.08 16.54
N GLU A 40 -21.31 -6.96 17.65
CA GLU A 40 -21.10 -5.92 18.65
C GLU A 40 -19.68 -5.98 19.24
N ASN A 41 -19.23 -7.16 19.62
CA ASN A 41 -17.86 -7.35 20.12
C ASN A 41 -16.80 -6.96 19.09
N ALA A 42 -16.95 -7.38 17.83
CA ALA A 42 -16.01 -7.02 16.75
C ALA A 42 -15.96 -5.51 16.52
N MET A 43 -17.09 -4.80 16.62
CA MET A 43 -17.10 -3.35 16.50
C MET A 43 -16.42 -2.64 17.68
N LEU A 44 -16.59 -3.17 18.90
CA LEU A 44 -15.91 -2.65 20.10
C LEU A 44 -14.38 -2.86 20.01
N GLU A 45 -13.95 -4.05 19.60
CA GLU A 45 -12.54 -4.35 19.40
C GLU A 45 -11.92 -3.49 18.30
N MET A 46 -12.64 -3.30 17.18
CA MET A 46 -12.17 -2.45 16.09
C MET A 46 -12.00 -1.00 16.53
N LYS A 47 -12.94 -0.49 17.34
CA LYS A 47 -12.85 0.85 17.93
C LYS A 47 -11.62 0.97 18.84
N ALA A 48 -11.37 -0.01 19.69
CA ALA A 48 -10.17 -0.03 20.55
C ALA A 48 -8.87 -0.02 19.74
N LEU A 49 -8.81 -0.76 18.63
CA LEU A 49 -7.67 -0.74 17.71
C LEU A 49 -7.47 0.64 17.08
N GLU A 50 -8.53 1.29 16.64
CA GLU A 50 -8.47 2.66 16.09
C GLU A 50 -8.01 3.69 17.12
N GLU A 51 -8.30 3.48 18.40
CA GLU A 51 -7.86 4.30 19.52
C GLU A 51 -6.40 3.99 19.96
N GLY A 52 -5.71 3.07 19.26
CA GLY A 52 -4.30 2.77 19.49
C GLY A 52 -4.03 1.58 20.41
N ALA A 53 -4.99 0.68 20.61
CA ALA A 53 -4.72 -0.55 21.33
C ALA A 53 -3.63 -1.39 20.65
N ILE A 54 -2.84 -2.12 21.47
CA ILE A 54 -1.80 -3.01 20.98
C ILE A 54 -2.46 -4.22 20.29
N ALA A 55 -2.32 -4.29 18.98
CA ALA A 55 -2.86 -5.37 18.16
C ALA A 55 -1.89 -6.54 17.98
N ASN A 56 -0.60 -6.25 18.03
CA ASN A 56 0.48 -7.26 17.97
C ASN A 56 1.19 -7.28 19.33
N PRO A 57 0.80 -8.18 20.24
CA PRO A 57 1.39 -8.24 21.58
C PRO A 57 2.84 -8.72 21.58
N ASP A 58 3.27 -9.52 20.59
CA ASP A 58 4.63 -10.04 20.51
C ASP A 58 5.64 -8.91 20.21
N GLU A 59 5.26 -7.99 19.36
CA GLU A 59 6.10 -6.86 18.98
C GLU A 59 5.68 -5.54 19.67
N GLN A 60 4.67 -5.58 20.54
CA GLN A 60 4.11 -4.43 21.25
C GLN A 60 3.72 -3.29 20.30
N ARG A 61 3.03 -3.62 19.19
CA ARG A 61 2.69 -2.68 18.13
C ARG A 61 1.20 -2.44 18.02
N MET A 62 0.85 -1.18 17.79
CA MET A 62 -0.45 -0.76 17.28
C MET A 62 -0.60 -1.18 15.81
N VAL A 63 -1.82 -1.12 15.29
CA VAL A 63 -2.15 -1.20 13.86
C VAL A 63 -2.95 0.05 13.50
N GLY A 64 -2.44 0.84 12.57
CA GLY A 64 -2.98 2.17 12.31
C GLY A 64 -3.06 2.56 10.83
N HIS A 65 -3.00 1.59 9.91
CA HIS A 65 -3.04 1.89 8.46
C HIS A 65 -4.27 2.71 8.04
N TYR A 66 -5.36 2.66 8.78
CA TYR A 66 -6.57 3.45 8.53
C TYR A 66 -6.40 4.94 8.86
N TRP A 67 -5.45 5.33 9.72
CA TRP A 67 -5.14 6.75 9.98
C TRP A 67 -4.50 7.43 8.77
N LEU A 68 -3.88 6.67 7.87
CA LEU A 68 -3.24 7.23 6.67
C LEU A 68 -4.21 7.99 5.77
N ARG A 69 -5.49 7.61 5.75
CA ARG A 69 -6.56 8.25 4.97
C ARG A 69 -7.47 9.16 5.79
N ALA A 70 -7.31 9.14 7.11
CA ALA A 70 -8.07 9.96 8.07
C ALA A 70 -7.17 10.32 9.27
N PRO A 71 -6.15 11.19 9.09
CA PRO A 71 -5.17 11.50 10.13
C PRO A 71 -5.78 12.07 11.41
N GLU A 72 -6.98 12.65 11.33
CA GLU A 72 -7.72 13.16 12.47
C GLU A 72 -8.20 12.05 13.43
N LEU A 73 -8.23 10.80 13.00
CA LEU A 73 -8.58 9.63 13.81
C LEU A 73 -7.37 9.00 14.52
N ALA A 74 -6.16 9.48 14.24
CA ALA A 74 -4.97 8.99 14.92
C ALA A 74 -5.06 9.26 16.44
N PRO A 75 -4.54 8.35 17.28
CA PRO A 75 -4.72 8.41 18.74
C PRO A 75 -4.07 9.65 19.39
N ASP A 76 -3.14 10.30 18.71
CA ASP A 76 -2.53 11.53 19.17
C ASP A 76 -2.19 12.51 18.05
N ALA A 77 -2.02 13.78 18.42
CA ALA A 77 -1.76 14.86 17.47
C ALA A 77 -0.38 14.75 16.79
N GLN A 78 0.59 14.08 17.40
CA GLN A 78 1.92 13.91 16.84
C GLN A 78 1.88 12.91 15.67
N LEU A 79 1.19 11.79 15.84
CA LEU A 79 0.94 10.82 14.75
C LEU A 79 0.14 11.47 13.61
N ALA A 80 -0.93 12.19 13.94
CA ALA A 80 -1.71 12.91 12.95
C ALA A 80 -0.88 13.92 12.15
N LYS A 81 0.05 14.63 12.82
CA LYS A 81 0.98 15.54 12.16
C LYS A 81 1.96 14.81 11.26
N ALA A 82 2.59 13.73 11.76
CA ALA A 82 3.55 12.95 11.00
C ALA A 82 2.96 12.42 9.69
N ILE A 83 1.73 11.89 9.72
CA ILE A 83 1.03 11.43 8.52
C ILE A 83 0.83 12.56 7.48
N ARG A 84 0.47 13.75 7.95
CA ARG A 84 0.29 14.92 7.05
C ARG A 84 1.62 15.41 6.49
N ASP A 85 2.67 15.42 7.30
CA ASP A 85 4.01 15.82 6.87
C ASP A 85 4.56 14.86 5.81
N ASP A 86 4.39 13.54 6.00
CA ASP A 86 4.79 12.52 5.03
C ASP A 86 4.06 12.70 3.69
N LEU A 87 2.75 12.91 3.73
CA LEU A 87 1.99 13.19 2.50
C LEU A 87 2.48 14.46 1.81
N ALA A 88 2.78 15.50 2.58
CA ALA A 88 3.32 16.74 2.04
C ALA A 88 4.70 16.53 1.40
N GLN A 89 5.57 15.70 2.02
CA GLN A 89 6.88 15.34 1.47
C GLN A 89 6.75 14.55 0.16
N VAL A 90 5.87 13.55 0.12
CA VAL A 90 5.58 12.77 -1.11
C VAL A 90 5.14 13.71 -2.24
N LEU A 91 4.21 14.61 -1.97
CA LEU A 91 3.70 15.56 -2.97
C LEU A 91 4.79 16.54 -3.43
N ALA A 92 5.59 17.06 -2.51
CA ALA A 92 6.66 18.00 -2.83
C ALA A 92 7.78 17.36 -3.67
N LEU A 93 8.18 16.13 -3.35
CA LEU A 93 9.19 15.40 -4.11
C LEU A 93 8.67 15.05 -5.50
N SER A 94 7.47 14.48 -5.60
CA SER A 94 6.89 14.11 -6.89
C SER A 94 6.69 15.33 -7.81
N GLU A 95 6.22 16.46 -7.27
CA GLU A 95 6.08 17.70 -8.02
C GLU A 95 7.44 18.21 -8.54
N LYS A 96 8.51 18.19 -7.72
CA LYS A 96 9.85 18.58 -8.16
C LYS A 96 10.37 17.71 -9.29
N VAL A 97 10.16 16.40 -9.22
CA VAL A 97 10.59 15.44 -10.24
C VAL A 97 9.80 15.65 -11.53
N LEU A 98 8.48 15.64 -11.47
CA LEU A 98 7.60 15.73 -12.64
C LEU A 98 7.69 17.08 -13.34
N SER A 99 7.93 18.17 -12.60
CA SER A 99 8.12 19.51 -13.19
C SER A 99 9.53 19.74 -13.76
N GLY A 100 10.45 18.77 -13.64
CA GLY A 100 11.83 18.93 -14.08
C GLY A 100 12.66 19.88 -13.20
N ARG A 101 12.17 20.25 -11.99
CA ARG A 101 12.95 21.03 -11.02
C ARG A 101 13.95 20.19 -10.24
N CYS A 102 13.71 18.89 -10.15
CA CYS A 102 14.66 17.91 -9.65
C CYS A 102 15.27 17.19 -10.85
N LEU A 103 16.57 17.38 -11.04
CA LEU A 103 17.32 16.80 -12.15
C LEU A 103 18.27 15.71 -11.65
N THR A 104 18.64 14.81 -12.55
CA THR A 104 19.72 13.86 -12.31
C THR A 104 21.05 14.57 -12.09
N PRO A 105 22.09 13.93 -11.53
CA PRO A 105 23.43 14.50 -11.47
C PRO A 105 24.02 14.93 -12.81
N GLY A 106 23.52 14.35 -13.91
CA GLY A 106 23.87 14.75 -15.27
C GLY A 106 23.07 15.94 -15.82
N GLY A 107 22.22 16.58 -15.00
CA GLY A 107 21.42 17.76 -15.40
C GLY A 107 20.24 17.46 -16.32
N LYS A 108 19.79 16.21 -16.39
CA LYS A 108 18.67 15.77 -17.21
C LYS A 108 17.44 15.46 -16.34
N PRO A 109 16.21 15.56 -16.86
CA PRO A 109 15.02 15.11 -16.14
C PRO A 109 15.03 13.59 -15.95
N PHE A 110 14.34 13.12 -14.91
CA PHE A 110 14.00 11.71 -14.76
C PHE A 110 12.94 11.32 -15.80
N ILE A 111 13.09 10.16 -16.42
CA ILE A 111 12.18 9.65 -17.45
C ILE A 111 11.56 8.30 -17.11
N GLN A 112 12.07 7.63 -16.07
CA GLN A 112 11.57 6.35 -15.60
C GLN A 112 11.93 6.10 -14.13
N LEU A 113 11.25 5.12 -13.55
CA LEU A 113 11.34 4.74 -12.16
C LEU A 113 11.82 3.29 -12.04
N LEU A 114 12.65 3.03 -11.03
CA LEU A 114 13.00 1.68 -10.60
C LEU A 114 12.71 1.52 -9.12
N LEU A 115 11.82 0.62 -8.77
CA LEU A 115 11.52 0.28 -7.40
C LEU A 115 12.23 -1.02 -7.01
N VAL A 116 13.02 -0.95 -5.93
CA VAL A 116 13.71 -2.10 -5.34
C VAL A 116 13.07 -2.40 -3.98
N GLY A 117 12.35 -3.51 -3.88
CA GLY A 117 11.62 -3.88 -2.68
C GLY A 117 10.97 -5.24 -2.85
N ILE A 118 10.60 -5.92 -1.76
CA ILE A 118 9.99 -7.26 -1.80
C ILE A 118 8.70 -7.30 -0.97
N GLY A 119 7.78 -8.17 -1.33
CA GLY A 119 6.52 -8.37 -0.63
C GLY A 119 5.70 -7.10 -0.52
N GLY A 120 5.38 -6.64 0.69
CA GLY A 120 4.60 -5.42 0.93
C GLY A 120 5.24 -4.15 0.37
N SER A 121 6.55 -4.13 0.15
CA SER A 121 7.26 -2.99 -0.44
C SER A 121 7.15 -2.92 -1.98
N ALA A 122 6.64 -3.95 -2.64
CA ALA A 122 6.53 -4.00 -4.10
C ALA A 122 5.09 -4.28 -4.57
N LEU A 123 4.37 -5.20 -3.94
CA LEU A 123 3.08 -5.69 -4.44
C LEU A 123 1.99 -4.62 -4.49
N GLY A 124 1.91 -3.75 -3.48
CA GLY A 124 0.99 -2.61 -3.48
C GLY A 124 1.29 -1.64 -4.62
N PRO A 125 2.52 -1.13 -4.75
CA PRO A 125 2.94 -0.30 -5.88
C PRO A 125 2.70 -0.94 -7.26
N GLN A 126 2.97 -2.23 -7.42
CA GLN A 126 2.66 -2.97 -8.67
C GLN A 126 1.16 -2.96 -8.96
N PHE A 127 0.36 -3.25 -7.94
CA PHE A 127 -1.10 -3.26 -8.06
C PHE A 127 -1.64 -1.88 -8.48
N VAL A 128 -1.21 -0.82 -7.83
CA VAL A 128 -1.67 0.55 -8.16
C VAL A 128 -1.19 0.98 -9.53
N SER A 129 0.07 0.70 -9.88
CA SER A 129 0.60 0.96 -11.21
C SER A 129 -0.22 0.25 -12.29
N ALA A 130 -0.47 -1.06 -12.12
CA ALA A 130 -1.27 -1.84 -13.08
C ALA A 130 -2.72 -1.35 -13.20
N ALA A 131 -3.32 -0.87 -12.09
CA ALA A 131 -4.72 -0.44 -12.07
C ALA A 131 -4.93 0.99 -12.58
N LEU A 132 -4.00 1.91 -12.30
CA LEU A 132 -4.22 3.35 -12.43
C LEU A 132 -3.23 4.09 -13.35
N ALA A 133 -2.11 3.47 -13.74
CA ALA A 133 -1.19 4.13 -14.65
C ALA A 133 -1.83 4.38 -16.01
N GLN A 134 -1.58 5.58 -16.56
CA GLN A 134 -2.14 6.04 -17.82
C GLN A 134 -1.03 6.33 -18.83
N THR A 135 -1.42 6.51 -20.09
CA THR A 135 -0.50 6.94 -21.14
C THR A 135 0.13 8.30 -20.78
N GLY A 136 1.46 8.36 -20.80
CA GLY A 136 2.22 9.55 -20.43
C GLY A 136 2.73 9.58 -18.98
N CYS A 137 2.33 8.63 -18.14
CA CYS A 137 2.97 8.41 -16.85
C CYS A 137 4.44 7.98 -17.03
N LEU A 138 5.29 8.31 -16.03
CA LEU A 138 6.64 7.74 -15.98
C LEU A 138 6.53 6.20 -15.85
N PRO A 139 7.17 5.43 -16.74
CA PRO A 139 7.20 3.99 -16.61
C PRO A 139 7.93 3.58 -15.34
N ILE A 140 7.50 2.49 -14.72
CA ILE A 140 8.11 1.93 -13.53
C ILE A 140 8.51 0.48 -13.75
N SER A 141 9.73 0.14 -13.35
CA SER A 141 10.25 -1.22 -13.27
C SER A 141 10.39 -1.66 -11.83
N PHE A 142 10.28 -2.98 -11.57
CA PHE A 142 10.33 -3.54 -10.23
C PHE A 142 11.44 -4.59 -10.12
N LEU A 143 12.27 -4.46 -9.08
CA LEU A 143 13.15 -5.51 -8.58
C LEU A 143 12.57 -6.03 -7.27
N ASP A 144 11.77 -7.06 -7.36
CA ASP A 144 10.99 -7.65 -6.26
C ASP A 144 11.37 -9.11 -5.96
N ASN A 145 12.49 -9.55 -6.56
CA ASN A 145 13.01 -10.90 -6.43
C ASN A 145 14.55 -10.88 -6.44
N THR A 146 15.15 -11.97 -5.97
CA THR A 146 16.62 -12.17 -5.93
C THR A 146 17.13 -13.02 -7.09
N ASP A 147 16.28 -13.42 -8.04
CA ASP A 147 16.70 -14.16 -9.22
C ASP A 147 17.65 -13.30 -10.08
N PRO A 148 18.92 -13.73 -10.28
CA PRO A 148 19.90 -12.95 -11.04
C PRO A 148 19.48 -12.69 -12.48
N ASP A 149 18.82 -13.63 -13.13
CA ASP A 149 18.33 -13.48 -14.49
C ASP A 149 17.17 -12.49 -14.57
N GLY A 150 16.31 -12.46 -13.53
CA GLY A 150 15.25 -11.48 -13.36
C GLY A 150 15.81 -10.07 -13.19
N ILE A 151 16.78 -9.90 -12.30
CA ILE A 151 17.47 -8.63 -12.05
C ILE A 151 18.14 -8.13 -13.33
N LYS A 152 18.92 -9.01 -13.99
CA LYS A 152 19.58 -8.69 -15.24
C LYS A 152 18.62 -8.22 -16.30
N ARG A 153 17.50 -8.92 -16.49
CA ARG A 153 16.46 -8.57 -17.48
C ARG A 153 15.87 -7.18 -17.24
N VAL A 154 15.55 -6.83 -15.98
CA VAL A 154 15.04 -5.51 -15.63
C VAL A 154 16.09 -4.43 -15.93
N LEU A 155 17.33 -4.64 -15.52
CA LEU A 155 18.41 -3.68 -15.76
C LEU A 155 18.77 -3.54 -17.26
N ASP A 156 18.65 -4.60 -18.05
CA ASP A 156 18.86 -4.55 -19.49
C ASP A 156 17.73 -3.80 -20.22
N VAL A 157 16.47 -3.88 -19.71
CA VAL A 157 15.35 -3.09 -20.24
C VAL A 157 15.54 -1.59 -19.96
N ILE A 158 16.06 -1.24 -18.79
CA ILE A 158 16.42 0.15 -18.44
C ILE A 158 17.56 0.66 -19.34
N GLY A 159 18.56 -0.19 -19.60
CA GLY A 159 19.62 0.06 -20.56
C GLY A 159 20.35 1.39 -20.36
N ASP A 160 20.47 2.14 -21.44
CA ASP A 160 21.18 3.44 -21.49
C ASP A 160 20.45 4.56 -20.73
N ASP A 161 19.18 4.37 -20.38
CA ASP A 161 18.37 5.33 -19.62
C ASP A 161 18.64 5.28 -18.10
N LEU A 162 19.59 4.46 -17.67
CA LEU A 162 20.00 4.34 -16.26
C LEU A 162 20.38 5.70 -15.65
N GLY A 163 21.05 6.55 -16.43
CA GLY A 163 21.42 7.92 -16.04
C GLY A 163 20.24 8.89 -15.85
N GLN A 164 19.03 8.50 -16.25
CA GLN A 164 17.78 9.24 -16.08
C GLN A 164 16.72 8.45 -15.29
N THR A 165 17.13 7.42 -14.56
CA THR A 165 16.27 6.56 -13.76
C THR A 165 16.27 7.03 -12.31
N LEU A 166 15.09 7.29 -11.72
CA LEU A 166 14.93 7.48 -10.29
C LEU A 166 14.76 6.13 -9.61
N VAL A 167 15.64 5.82 -8.66
CA VAL A 167 15.62 4.55 -7.93
C VAL A 167 14.96 4.74 -6.57
N MET A 168 13.93 3.97 -6.26
CA MET A 168 13.30 3.91 -4.95
C MET A 168 13.68 2.60 -4.26
N VAL A 169 14.36 2.67 -3.12
CA VAL A 169 14.70 1.49 -2.31
C VAL A 169 13.77 1.47 -1.10
N ILE A 170 12.93 0.44 -1.02
CA ILE A 170 11.87 0.34 -0.01
C ILE A 170 12.12 -0.87 0.89
N SER A 171 12.49 -0.60 2.15
CA SER A 171 12.69 -1.63 3.17
C SER A 171 12.46 -1.06 4.56
N LYS A 172 11.41 -1.53 5.27
CA LYS A 172 11.06 -1.03 6.61
C LYS A 172 12.20 -1.22 7.62
N SER A 173 12.78 -2.40 7.70
CA SER A 173 13.89 -2.71 8.60
C SER A 173 15.24 -2.18 8.10
N GLY A 174 15.34 -1.87 6.81
CA GLY A 174 16.60 -1.56 6.14
C GLY A 174 17.56 -2.75 6.02
N GLY A 175 17.23 -3.89 6.61
CA GLY A 175 18.07 -5.09 6.66
C GLY A 175 17.57 -6.27 5.84
N THR A 176 16.46 -6.13 5.08
CA THR A 176 15.91 -7.19 4.24
C THR A 176 16.95 -7.59 3.18
N ALA A 177 17.41 -8.84 3.23
CA ALA A 177 18.52 -9.32 2.39
C ALA A 177 18.21 -9.19 0.90
N GLU A 178 17.01 -9.49 0.47
CA GLU A 178 16.57 -9.44 -0.91
C GLU A 178 16.61 -8.00 -1.46
N THR A 179 16.04 -7.05 -0.71
CA THR A 179 16.08 -5.63 -1.11
C THR A 179 17.50 -5.09 -1.12
N ARG A 180 18.31 -5.46 -0.12
CA ARG A 180 19.72 -5.06 -0.06
C ARG A 180 20.51 -5.60 -1.24
N ASN A 181 20.33 -6.86 -1.59
CA ASN A 181 21.03 -7.49 -2.72
C ASN A 181 20.60 -6.82 -4.05
N GLY A 182 19.29 -6.64 -4.29
CA GLY A 182 18.81 -5.91 -5.46
C GLY A 182 19.39 -4.49 -5.55
N MET A 183 19.42 -3.76 -4.44
CA MET A 183 20.06 -2.44 -4.39
C MET A 183 21.55 -2.49 -4.75
N LEU A 184 22.31 -3.46 -4.25
CA LEU A 184 23.74 -3.60 -4.55
C LEU A 184 23.99 -3.89 -6.04
N GLU A 185 23.16 -4.72 -6.67
CA GLU A 185 23.23 -4.99 -8.11
C GLU A 185 22.93 -3.71 -8.93
N VAL A 186 21.90 -2.93 -8.54
CA VAL A 186 21.63 -1.65 -9.18
C VAL A 186 22.81 -0.69 -9.03
N ARG A 187 23.38 -0.57 -7.82
CA ARG A 187 24.56 0.28 -7.56
C ARG A 187 25.76 -0.14 -8.42
N ALA A 188 26.01 -1.43 -8.52
CA ALA A 188 27.10 -1.94 -9.37
C ALA A 188 26.89 -1.55 -10.85
N ARG A 189 25.64 -1.63 -11.34
CA ARG A 189 25.29 -1.21 -12.70
C ARG A 189 25.48 0.30 -12.91
N PHE A 190 25.08 1.13 -11.93
CA PHE A 190 25.31 2.59 -11.94
C PHE A 190 26.81 2.91 -11.98
N ALA A 191 27.61 2.27 -11.13
CA ALA A 191 29.06 2.47 -11.09
C ALA A 191 29.73 2.07 -12.41
N ALA A 192 29.34 0.92 -12.99
CA ALA A 192 29.86 0.46 -14.28
C ALA A 192 29.52 1.42 -15.44
N ALA A 193 28.37 2.10 -15.36
CA ALA A 193 27.95 3.12 -16.34
C ALA A 193 28.47 4.53 -16.03
N GLY A 194 29.22 4.73 -14.94
CA GLY A 194 29.76 6.03 -14.53
C GLY A 194 28.71 7.01 -13.98
N HIS A 195 27.57 6.49 -13.48
CA HIS A 195 26.49 7.30 -12.90
C HIS A 195 26.57 7.36 -11.38
N ASN A 196 26.08 8.47 -10.80
CA ASN A 196 25.98 8.68 -9.36
C ASN A 196 24.64 8.13 -8.84
N PHE A 197 24.69 6.95 -8.22
CA PHE A 197 23.52 6.30 -7.64
C PHE A 197 22.85 7.16 -6.55
N ALA A 198 23.61 7.71 -5.61
CA ALA A 198 23.08 8.48 -4.47
C ALA A 198 22.26 9.69 -4.92
N GLY A 199 22.71 10.40 -5.95
CA GLY A 199 21.97 11.53 -6.54
C GLY A 199 20.72 11.15 -7.35
N GLN A 200 20.43 9.86 -7.48
CA GLN A 200 19.24 9.33 -8.17
C GLN A 200 18.46 8.35 -7.29
N ALA A 201 18.80 8.21 -6.01
CA ALA A 201 18.19 7.24 -5.10
C ALA A 201 17.33 7.93 -4.02
N VAL A 202 16.19 7.35 -3.73
CA VAL A 202 15.29 7.70 -2.63
C VAL A 202 15.11 6.48 -1.74
N ALA A 203 15.23 6.66 -0.43
CA ALA A 203 14.95 5.61 0.55
C ALA A 203 13.55 5.76 1.11
N VAL A 204 12.80 4.65 1.21
CA VAL A 204 11.56 4.56 1.99
C VAL A 204 11.79 3.51 3.08
N THR A 205 11.97 3.94 4.32
CA THR A 205 12.48 3.05 5.37
C THR A 205 12.06 3.49 6.77
N GLY A 206 12.23 2.61 7.76
CA GLY A 206 12.00 2.95 9.17
C GLY A 206 13.04 3.91 9.72
N MET A 207 12.65 4.76 10.65
CA MET A 207 13.57 5.65 11.38
C MET A 207 14.63 4.82 12.12
N GLY A 208 15.89 5.26 12.05
CA GLY A 208 17.03 4.57 12.67
C GLY A 208 17.45 3.27 11.98
N SER A 209 16.87 2.94 10.83
CA SER A 209 17.22 1.75 10.08
C SER A 209 18.62 1.82 9.44
N ALA A 210 19.19 0.67 9.09
CA ALA A 210 20.46 0.61 8.37
C ALA A 210 20.39 1.32 7.00
N LEU A 211 19.23 1.26 6.32
CA LEU A 211 19.04 1.94 5.04
C LEU A 211 18.95 3.45 5.21
N GLU A 212 18.32 3.96 6.28
CA GLU A 212 18.30 5.38 6.58
C GLU A 212 19.71 5.91 6.86
N THR A 213 20.49 5.19 7.66
CA THR A 213 21.87 5.53 7.95
C THR A 213 22.70 5.62 6.67
N LEU A 214 22.64 4.58 5.83
CA LEU A 214 23.34 4.57 4.55
C LEU A 214 22.94 5.73 3.64
N ALA A 215 21.64 5.99 3.52
CA ALA A 215 21.13 7.06 2.68
C ALA A 215 21.58 8.46 3.16
N LYS A 216 21.64 8.67 4.47
CA LYS A 216 22.17 9.92 5.07
C LYS A 216 23.66 10.07 4.83
N GLU A 217 24.46 9.03 5.08
CA GLU A 217 25.90 9.03 4.90
C GLU A 217 26.32 9.29 3.46
N GLU A 218 25.59 8.71 2.49
CA GLU A 218 25.88 8.85 1.07
C GLU A 218 25.21 10.07 0.42
N GLY A 219 24.33 10.79 1.13
CA GLY A 219 23.61 11.94 0.61
C GLY A 219 22.62 11.59 -0.49
N TRP A 220 21.75 10.60 -0.25
CA TRP A 220 20.69 10.26 -1.19
C TRP A 220 19.71 11.42 -1.41
N LEU A 221 19.02 11.39 -2.54
CA LEU A 221 18.13 12.46 -2.99
C LEU A 221 17.04 12.83 -1.97
N ASP A 222 16.43 11.82 -1.35
CA ASP A 222 15.45 12.00 -0.27
C ASP A 222 15.30 10.73 0.58
N ILE A 223 14.71 10.87 1.78
CA ILE A 223 14.42 9.78 2.71
C ILE A 223 13.01 9.99 3.24
N LEU A 224 12.12 9.02 3.00
CA LEU A 224 10.76 9.00 3.54
C LEU A 224 10.63 7.88 4.58
N HIS A 225 9.78 8.09 5.59
CA HIS A 225 9.71 7.18 6.72
C HIS A 225 8.57 6.16 6.61
N MET A 226 8.81 4.98 7.16
CA MET A 226 7.83 3.93 7.41
C MET A 226 7.68 3.75 8.92
N TYR A 227 6.45 3.63 9.40
CA TYR A 227 6.14 3.49 10.82
C TYR A 227 5.86 2.04 11.19
N ASP A 228 6.11 1.71 12.46
CA ASP A 228 5.92 0.35 12.97
C ASP A 228 4.46 -0.10 13.01
N TRP A 229 3.54 0.84 13.19
CA TRP A 229 2.10 0.61 13.17
C TRP A 229 1.51 0.40 11.76
N ILE A 230 2.34 0.42 10.70
CA ILE A 230 1.94 0.08 9.33
C ILE A 230 2.49 -1.29 8.98
N GLY A 231 1.62 -2.27 8.74
CA GLY A 231 1.99 -3.59 8.24
C GLY A 231 2.34 -3.56 6.75
N GLY A 232 3.19 -4.47 6.29
CA GLY A 232 3.60 -4.54 4.87
C GLY A 232 2.41 -4.70 3.90
N ARG A 233 1.38 -5.49 4.28
CA ARG A 233 0.17 -5.72 3.45
C ARG A 233 -0.83 -4.56 3.47
N THR A 234 -0.61 -3.55 4.29
CA THR A 234 -1.50 -2.39 4.48
C THR A 234 -0.78 -1.07 4.27
N SER A 235 0.41 -1.09 3.62
CA SER A 235 1.30 0.06 3.47
C SER A 235 1.02 0.92 2.23
N GLU A 236 0.04 0.57 1.40
CA GLU A 236 -0.20 1.22 0.11
C GLU A 236 -0.51 2.72 0.23
N PHE A 237 -1.20 3.12 1.31
CA PHE A 237 -1.52 4.53 1.57
C PHE A 237 -0.45 5.27 2.41
N SER A 238 0.72 4.66 2.61
CA SER A 238 1.93 5.33 3.14
C SER A 238 2.85 5.77 2.00
N ALA A 239 4.03 6.31 2.33
CA ALA A 239 5.06 6.63 1.35
C ALA A 239 5.44 5.45 0.44
N VAL A 240 5.23 4.20 0.90
CA VAL A 240 5.51 2.97 0.14
C VAL A 240 4.73 2.92 -1.18
N GLY A 241 3.44 3.21 -1.15
CA GLY A 241 2.61 3.19 -2.36
C GLY A 241 2.39 4.58 -2.93
N LEU A 242 2.21 5.61 -2.07
CA LEU A 242 1.90 6.96 -2.54
C LEU A 242 3.05 7.61 -3.31
N LEU A 243 4.32 7.36 -2.94
CA LEU A 243 5.44 7.96 -3.66
C LEU A 243 5.55 7.44 -5.09
N PRO A 244 5.63 6.11 -5.35
CA PRO A 244 5.68 5.60 -6.72
C PRO A 244 4.42 5.96 -7.53
N ALA A 245 3.23 6.00 -6.91
CA ALA A 245 2.01 6.44 -7.58
C ALA A 245 2.08 7.92 -8.00
N ALA A 246 2.47 8.80 -7.08
CA ALA A 246 2.60 10.24 -7.37
C ALA A 246 3.66 10.52 -8.43
N LEU A 247 4.81 9.83 -8.39
CA LEU A 247 5.86 9.93 -9.40
C LEU A 247 5.41 9.46 -10.79
N GLN A 248 4.46 8.53 -10.86
CA GLN A 248 3.80 8.16 -12.12
C GLN A 248 2.72 9.16 -12.55
N GLY A 249 2.43 10.20 -11.78
CA GLY A 249 1.38 11.17 -12.08
C GLY A 249 -0.04 10.71 -11.71
N ILE A 250 -0.16 9.62 -10.94
CA ILE A 250 -1.46 9.12 -10.44
C ILE A 250 -1.98 10.08 -9.37
N ASP A 251 -3.29 10.35 -9.38
CA ASP A 251 -3.94 11.18 -8.37
C ASP A 251 -4.02 10.47 -7.01
N ILE A 252 -2.99 10.65 -6.19
CA ILE A 252 -2.91 10.06 -4.85
C ILE A 252 -3.92 10.68 -3.87
N ARG A 253 -4.40 11.92 -4.11
CA ARG A 253 -5.46 12.51 -3.30
C ARG A 253 -6.80 11.84 -3.57
N GLY A 254 -7.08 11.54 -4.83
CA GLY A 254 -8.24 10.73 -5.23
C GLY A 254 -8.18 9.31 -4.65
N MET A 255 -6.99 8.67 -4.63
CA MET A 255 -6.80 7.37 -3.99
C MET A 255 -7.12 7.42 -2.48
N LEU A 256 -6.61 8.42 -1.76
CA LEU A 256 -6.89 8.61 -0.33
C LEU A 256 -8.36 8.92 -0.07
N ALA A 257 -9.01 9.71 -0.93
CA ALA A 257 -10.44 10.02 -0.82
C ALA A 257 -11.30 8.75 -1.03
N GLY A 258 -10.99 7.92 -2.01
CA GLY A 258 -11.66 6.63 -2.22
C GLY A 258 -11.48 5.67 -1.04
N ALA A 259 -10.26 5.58 -0.49
CA ALA A 259 -9.99 4.78 0.70
C ALA A 259 -10.76 5.29 1.93
N ARG A 260 -10.86 6.60 2.11
CA ARG A 260 -11.64 7.22 3.19
C ARG A 260 -13.12 6.89 3.06
N LEU A 261 -13.69 6.98 1.86
CA LEU A 261 -15.09 6.66 1.60
C LEU A 261 -15.41 5.19 1.99
N MET A 262 -14.55 4.25 1.60
CA MET A 262 -14.69 2.84 2.01
C MET A 262 -14.55 2.69 3.53
N ASP A 263 -13.63 3.39 4.14
CA ASP A 263 -13.36 3.36 5.57
C ASP A 263 -14.59 3.84 6.39
N GLU A 264 -15.25 4.90 5.95
CA GLU A 264 -16.50 5.40 6.55
C GLU A 264 -17.63 4.36 6.46
N ALA A 265 -17.74 3.64 5.34
CA ALA A 265 -18.71 2.57 5.19
C ALA A 265 -18.41 1.37 6.10
N THR A 266 -17.13 1.05 6.32
CA THR A 266 -16.73 -0.07 7.19
C THR A 266 -16.83 0.22 8.68
N ARG A 267 -17.14 1.46 9.07
CA ARG A 267 -17.47 1.85 10.46
C ARG A 267 -18.96 1.80 10.79
N GLN A 268 -19.81 1.48 9.81
CA GLN A 268 -21.24 1.37 10.06
C GLN A 268 -21.54 0.19 10.99
N ALA A 269 -22.29 0.43 12.06
CA ALA A 269 -22.67 -0.61 13.02
C ALA A 269 -23.71 -1.60 12.45
N ASP A 270 -24.58 -1.16 11.53
CA ASP A 270 -25.48 -2.04 10.81
C ASP A 270 -24.71 -2.89 9.80
N PRO A 271 -24.63 -4.22 9.98
CA PRO A 271 -23.87 -5.10 9.07
C PRO A 271 -24.36 -5.01 7.62
N ARG A 272 -25.66 -4.70 7.39
CA ARG A 272 -26.21 -4.55 6.03
C ARG A 272 -25.71 -3.29 5.32
N LYS A 273 -25.13 -2.34 6.05
CA LYS A 273 -24.52 -1.11 5.53
C LYS A 273 -22.99 -1.15 5.56
N ASN A 274 -22.41 -2.23 6.07
CA ASN A 274 -20.98 -2.40 6.23
C ASN A 274 -20.49 -3.55 5.33
N PRO A 275 -19.88 -3.24 4.16
CA PRO A 275 -19.47 -4.28 3.21
C PRO A 275 -18.40 -5.21 3.77
N ALA A 276 -17.47 -4.70 4.60
CA ALA A 276 -16.45 -5.53 5.23
C ALA A 276 -17.07 -6.51 6.24
N MET A 277 -18.01 -6.06 7.05
CA MET A 277 -18.72 -6.90 8.00
C MET A 277 -19.54 -7.98 7.29
N LEU A 278 -20.25 -7.62 6.21
CA LEU A 278 -20.99 -8.60 5.40
C LEU A 278 -20.06 -9.67 4.81
N LEU A 279 -18.90 -9.28 4.29
CA LEU A 279 -17.92 -10.23 3.76
C LEU A 279 -17.37 -11.14 4.87
N ALA A 280 -17.07 -10.59 6.03
CA ALA A 280 -16.62 -11.35 7.20
C ALA A 280 -17.68 -12.37 7.65
N LEU A 281 -18.94 -11.95 7.75
CA LEU A 281 -20.05 -12.82 8.11
C LEU A 281 -20.29 -13.92 7.07
N ALA A 282 -20.19 -13.59 5.78
CA ALA A 282 -20.29 -14.55 4.68
C ALA A 282 -19.20 -15.61 4.78
N TRP A 283 -17.96 -15.22 5.03
CA TRP A 283 -16.85 -16.15 5.19
C TRP A 283 -16.99 -16.98 6.48
N TYR A 284 -17.37 -16.35 7.59
CA TYR A 284 -17.66 -17.05 8.84
C TYR A 284 -18.76 -18.13 8.66
N ARG A 285 -19.86 -17.78 7.97
CA ARG A 285 -20.96 -18.71 7.67
C ARG A 285 -20.50 -19.86 6.77
N ALA A 286 -19.79 -19.55 5.69
CA ALA A 286 -19.28 -20.56 4.76
C ALA A 286 -18.31 -21.53 5.40
N GLY A 287 -17.48 -21.05 6.36
CA GLY A 287 -16.48 -21.83 7.10
C GLY A 287 -16.99 -22.42 8.43
N ASN A 288 -18.29 -22.40 8.69
CA ASN A 288 -18.93 -22.89 9.92
C ASN A 288 -18.34 -22.29 11.20
N GLY A 289 -17.84 -21.04 11.13
CA GLY A 289 -17.19 -20.37 12.25
C GLY A 289 -15.82 -20.94 12.67
N ARG A 290 -15.29 -21.89 11.93
CA ARG A 290 -14.06 -22.63 12.26
C ARG A 290 -13.00 -22.60 11.17
N GLY A 291 -13.22 -21.85 10.08
CA GLY A 291 -12.28 -21.82 8.96
C GLY A 291 -12.20 -23.13 8.17
N GLU A 292 -13.28 -23.91 8.13
CA GLU A 292 -13.33 -25.22 7.45
C GLU A 292 -13.25 -25.10 5.91
N ARG A 293 -13.34 -23.89 5.38
CA ARG A 293 -13.28 -23.63 3.93
C ARG A 293 -12.36 -22.45 3.63
N ASN A 294 -11.63 -22.55 2.53
CA ASN A 294 -10.81 -21.47 2.03
C ASN A 294 -11.67 -20.46 1.26
N MET A 295 -11.30 -19.18 1.36
CA MET A 295 -11.81 -18.14 0.48
C MET A 295 -10.90 -18.05 -0.75
N VAL A 296 -11.49 -18.13 -1.95
CA VAL A 296 -10.77 -17.95 -3.22
C VAL A 296 -11.35 -16.73 -3.90
N VAL A 297 -10.48 -15.82 -4.30
CA VAL A 297 -10.84 -14.61 -5.07
C VAL A 297 -10.53 -14.87 -6.54
N LEU A 298 -11.55 -14.76 -7.38
CA LEU A 298 -11.47 -14.97 -8.83
C LEU A 298 -11.84 -13.65 -9.53
N PRO A 299 -10.89 -12.72 -9.74
CA PRO A 299 -11.18 -11.46 -10.42
C PRO A 299 -11.41 -11.69 -11.92
N TYR A 300 -12.39 -10.97 -12.48
CA TYR A 300 -12.71 -10.96 -13.92
C TYR A 300 -12.28 -9.63 -14.56
N LYS A 301 -11.17 -9.08 -14.11
CA LYS A 301 -10.55 -7.89 -14.67
C LYS A 301 -9.07 -8.12 -14.89
N ASP A 302 -8.53 -7.53 -15.94
CA ASP A 302 -7.10 -7.55 -16.26
C ASP A 302 -6.30 -6.49 -15.46
N ARG A 303 -7.02 -5.58 -14.79
CA ARG A 303 -6.46 -4.45 -14.03
C ARG A 303 -7.20 -4.26 -12.72
#